data_77111933ebf385268a3a6340bca696d0
#
_entry.id   77111933ebf385268a3a6340bca696d0
#
_cell.length_a   1.000
_cell.length_b   1.000
_cell.length_c   1.000
_cell.angle_alpha   90.00
_cell.angle_beta   90.00
_cell.angle_gamma   90.00
#
_symmetry.space_group_name_H-M   'P 1'
#
loop_
_entity.id
_entity.type
_entity.pdbx_description
1 polymer ?
#
loop_
_entity_poly.entity_id
_entity_poly.type
_entity_poly.pdbx_seq_one_letter_code
_entity_poly.pdbx_strand_id
1 'polypeptide(L)'
;MAKFNKKKLPSRHTSLGADRAPHRSFYYAMGETEKDVAKPFVGVVSTWNEAAPCNIALMRQAQSVKKGVRANGGTPREFCTITVTDGIAMGHEGMKSSLISREVIADSAELTVRGHCYDALVGIAGCDKSLPGLMMSMVRLNVPSVFIYGGSILPGRYKGKDVTVVDVFEAVGKHSSGQMSAAELRKLELVACPSAGACGGQFTANTMACVSEAIGLALPYSAGTPAPYEERDKYAKASGKTVMDLLKKKIKPRDIVTKKALENAATIVAATGGSTNAALHLPAIANEAGIKFNLMDVAKIFKKTPYLADLKPGGKYVAKDMWLAGGVPMLLKTLYDGGFIHGDCMTVTGKTMKENLKNIKFNPKQKVLRKYDNPLSPDGGVVGLKGNLAPDGGIVKIAGLKKLQFTGKARCFDNEEAAMAAVQNRKYKEGDVIIIRYEGPVGGPGMREMLSTTGAIYGQGMGEKVALITDGRFSGATRGFCVGHVGPEAALGGPLALLRNGDVIDIDAKKGTINVRLSKNELAARKRKWKARKSDFGSGTLWKYAQTVGPAYLGAPTHPGKKKEVKDYSEI
;
A
#
# COMPACT_ATOMS: atom_id res chain seq x y z
N MET A 1 8.25 -31.16 -22.02
CA MET A 1 8.52 -29.96 -21.21
C MET A 1 9.84 -29.35 -21.63
N ALA A 2 9.92 -28.04 -21.83
CA ALA A 2 11.19 -27.40 -22.18
C ALA A 2 12.18 -27.58 -21.02
N LYS A 3 13.34 -28.17 -21.30
CA LYS A 3 14.41 -28.36 -20.30
C LYS A 3 15.02 -27.00 -19.96
N PHE A 4 14.96 -26.59 -18.68
CA PHE A 4 15.71 -25.42 -18.22
C PHE A 4 17.21 -25.71 -18.20
N ASN A 5 18.02 -24.75 -18.62
CA ASN A 5 19.46 -24.87 -18.50
C ASN A 5 19.92 -24.42 -17.10
N LYS A 6 20.02 -25.36 -16.17
CA LYS A 6 20.43 -25.12 -14.78
C LYS A 6 21.77 -24.34 -14.67
N LYS A 7 22.72 -24.56 -15.62
CA LYS A 7 24.03 -23.86 -15.63
C LYS A 7 23.92 -22.35 -15.78
N LYS A 8 22.77 -21.85 -16.26
CA LYS A 8 22.50 -20.40 -16.45
C LYS A 8 21.63 -19.80 -15.35
N LEU A 9 21.32 -20.54 -14.31
CA LEU A 9 20.44 -20.12 -13.21
C LEU A 9 21.24 -19.90 -11.92
N PRO A 10 20.86 -18.97 -11.04
CA PRO A 10 21.48 -18.75 -9.73
C PRO A 10 21.62 -20.03 -8.91
N SER A 11 20.63 -20.90 -8.94
CA SER A 11 20.64 -22.17 -8.19
C SER A 11 21.73 -23.15 -8.60
N ARG A 12 22.47 -22.90 -9.69
CA ARG A 12 23.69 -23.68 -10.01
C ARG A 12 24.70 -23.65 -8.86
N HIS A 13 24.78 -22.54 -8.14
CA HIS A 13 25.73 -22.31 -7.04
C HIS A 13 25.49 -23.21 -5.82
N THR A 14 24.32 -23.82 -5.72
CA THR A 14 23.98 -24.73 -4.61
C THR A 14 23.71 -26.16 -5.09
N SER A 15 23.72 -26.41 -6.42
CA SER A 15 23.26 -27.70 -6.94
C SER A 15 24.21 -28.39 -7.92
N LEU A 16 25.11 -27.68 -8.59
CA LEU A 16 25.97 -28.25 -9.62
C LEU A 16 27.45 -28.35 -9.18
N GLY A 17 28.12 -29.43 -9.60
CA GLY A 17 29.53 -29.69 -9.31
C GLY A 17 29.74 -30.55 -8.05
N ALA A 18 30.91 -31.20 -7.95
CA ALA A 18 31.27 -32.06 -6.82
C ALA A 18 31.39 -31.26 -5.51
N ASP A 19 31.89 -30.03 -5.58
CA ASP A 19 32.04 -29.08 -4.49
C ASP A 19 30.68 -28.64 -3.85
N ARG A 20 29.58 -28.94 -4.51
CA ARG A 20 28.22 -28.69 -4.02
C ARG A 20 27.53 -29.94 -3.43
N ALA A 21 28.25 -31.05 -3.26
CA ALA A 21 27.72 -32.24 -2.59
C ALA A 21 27.17 -31.95 -1.17
N PRO A 22 27.84 -31.16 -0.29
CA PRO A 22 27.28 -30.80 1.02
C PRO A 22 25.94 -30.06 0.90
N HIS A 23 25.78 -29.14 -0.06
CA HIS A 23 24.53 -28.41 -0.27
C HIS A 23 23.39 -29.36 -0.70
N ARG A 24 23.68 -30.32 -1.59
CA ARG A 24 22.70 -31.32 -2.03
C ARG A 24 22.29 -32.26 -0.90
N SER A 25 23.19 -32.57 0.02
CA SER A 25 22.86 -33.36 1.21
C SER A 25 21.75 -32.72 2.04
N PHE A 26 21.75 -31.38 2.19
CA PHE A 26 20.67 -30.65 2.85
C PHE A 26 19.34 -30.75 2.08
N TYR A 27 19.38 -30.68 0.75
CA TYR A 27 18.17 -30.85 -0.07
C TYR A 27 17.58 -32.25 0.09
N TYR A 28 18.42 -33.28 0.09
CA TYR A 28 17.98 -34.66 0.33
C TYR A 28 17.40 -34.85 1.74
N ALA A 29 17.99 -34.24 2.76
CA ALA A 29 17.47 -34.24 4.12
C ALA A 29 16.09 -33.57 4.23
N MET A 30 15.77 -32.61 3.33
CA MET A 30 14.45 -32.00 3.21
C MET A 30 13.46 -32.78 2.32
N GLY A 31 13.82 -33.98 1.89
CA GLY A 31 12.98 -34.87 1.08
C GLY A 31 12.97 -34.59 -0.43
N GLU A 32 13.88 -33.73 -0.93
CA GLU A 32 14.01 -33.53 -2.37
C GLU A 32 14.79 -34.70 -3.01
N THR A 33 14.41 -35.02 -4.24
CA THR A 33 15.11 -36.04 -5.06
C THR A 33 16.15 -35.39 -5.96
N GLU A 34 17.04 -36.21 -6.57
CA GLU A 34 17.98 -35.73 -7.61
C GLU A 34 17.24 -35.02 -8.75
N LYS A 35 16.06 -35.54 -9.14
CA LYS A 35 15.21 -34.91 -10.17
C LYS A 35 14.72 -33.52 -9.74
N ASP A 36 14.45 -33.32 -8.45
CA ASP A 36 13.99 -32.03 -7.93
C ASP A 36 15.15 -31.03 -7.83
N VAL A 37 16.32 -31.46 -7.40
CA VAL A 37 17.53 -30.64 -7.34
C VAL A 37 17.98 -30.18 -8.73
N ALA A 38 17.71 -30.97 -9.78
CA ALA A 38 18.01 -30.62 -11.17
C ALA A 38 17.08 -29.54 -11.77
N LYS A 39 15.92 -29.29 -11.15
CA LYS A 39 14.94 -28.26 -11.60
C LYS A 39 15.32 -26.87 -11.12
N PRO A 40 14.76 -25.80 -11.72
CA PRO A 40 14.84 -24.45 -11.16
C PRO A 40 14.24 -24.38 -9.77
N PHE A 41 14.87 -23.63 -8.87
CA PHE A 41 14.34 -23.36 -7.52
C PHE A 41 13.51 -22.09 -7.53
N VAL A 42 12.28 -22.19 -7.08
CA VAL A 42 11.33 -21.08 -7.01
C VAL A 42 11.03 -20.74 -5.56
N GLY A 43 11.44 -19.57 -5.10
CA GLY A 43 11.03 -19.05 -3.82
C GLY A 43 9.52 -18.79 -3.80
N VAL A 44 8.85 -19.26 -2.75
CA VAL A 44 7.44 -18.93 -2.47
C VAL A 44 7.41 -18.24 -1.12
N VAL A 45 7.41 -16.92 -1.14
CA VAL A 45 7.39 -16.12 0.08
C VAL A 45 5.97 -15.72 0.43
N SER A 46 5.60 -15.90 1.69
CA SER A 46 4.34 -15.38 2.21
C SER A 46 4.55 -14.58 3.48
N THR A 47 3.60 -13.69 3.78
CA THR A 47 3.54 -12.99 5.05
C THR A 47 2.57 -13.67 6.02
N TRP A 48 2.43 -14.99 5.92
CA TRP A 48 1.57 -15.76 6.79
C TRP A 48 1.93 -15.58 8.27
N ASN A 49 0.93 -15.36 9.07
CA ASN A 49 0.96 -15.45 10.53
C ASN A 49 -0.47 -15.51 11.08
N GLU A 50 -0.60 -15.78 12.38
CA GLU A 50 -1.87 -15.83 13.10
C GLU A 50 -2.22 -14.49 13.78
N ALA A 51 -1.36 -13.47 13.64
CA ALA A 51 -1.56 -12.18 14.28
C ALA A 51 -2.67 -11.32 13.65
N ALA A 52 -3.14 -11.69 12.44
CA ALA A 52 -4.11 -10.88 11.72
C ALA A 52 -4.97 -11.66 10.74
N PRO A 53 -6.25 -11.29 10.57
CA PRO A 53 -7.16 -11.95 9.63
C PRO A 53 -6.68 -11.87 8.18
N CYS A 54 -5.93 -10.84 7.80
CA CYS A 54 -5.38 -10.67 6.46
C CYS A 54 -4.30 -11.70 6.09
N ASN A 55 -3.70 -12.39 7.06
CA ASN A 55 -2.57 -13.29 6.84
C ASN A 55 -2.88 -14.77 7.09
N ILE A 56 -3.89 -15.10 7.89
CA ILE A 56 -4.17 -16.49 8.29
C ILE A 56 -4.48 -17.43 7.13
N ALA A 57 -4.98 -16.94 5.99
CA ALA A 57 -5.29 -17.75 4.81
C ALA A 57 -4.11 -17.93 3.84
N LEU A 58 -2.97 -17.25 4.06
CA LEU A 58 -1.87 -17.22 3.09
C LEU A 58 -1.14 -18.55 2.99
N MET A 59 -1.08 -19.34 4.06
CA MET A 59 -0.47 -20.68 4.04
C MET A 59 -1.17 -21.59 3.03
N ARG A 60 -2.52 -21.62 3.01
CA ARG A 60 -3.30 -22.38 2.03
C ARG A 60 -2.97 -21.97 0.60
N GLN A 61 -2.86 -20.66 0.36
CA GLN A 61 -2.52 -20.12 -0.95
C GLN A 61 -1.09 -20.49 -1.37
N ALA A 62 -0.12 -20.49 -0.44
CA ALA A 62 1.25 -20.92 -0.70
C ALA A 62 1.30 -22.40 -1.17
N GLN A 63 0.51 -23.30 -0.56
CA GLN A 63 0.42 -24.69 -1.03
C GLN A 63 -0.13 -24.77 -2.46
N SER A 64 -1.09 -23.93 -2.83
CA SER A 64 -1.63 -23.87 -4.20
C SER A 64 -0.60 -23.34 -5.20
N VAL A 65 0.19 -22.31 -4.84
CA VAL A 65 1.33 -21.85 -5.65
C VAL A 65 2.34 -22.97 -5.88
N LYS A 66 2.73 -23.68 -4.81
CA LYS A 66 3.69 -24.81 -4.89
C LYS A 66 3.22 -25.91 -5.84
N LYS A 67 1.91 -26.25 -5.82
CA LYS A 67 1.30 -27.18 -6.80
C LYS A 67 1.49 -26.67 -8.23
N GLY A 68 1.27 -25.36 -8.47
CA GLY A 68 1.47 -24.72 -9.78
C GLY A 68 2.92 -24.81 -10.26
N VAL A 69 3.88 -24.51 -9.39
CA VAL A 69 5.33 -24.57 -9.69
C VAL A 69 5.76 -26.02 -10.03
N ARG A 70 5.41 -26.99 -9.19
CA ARG A 70 5.76 -28.42 -9.41
C ARG A 70 5.21 -28.94 -10.72
N ALA A 71 3.94 -28.67 -11.01
CA ALA A 71 3.28 -29.10 -12.25
C ALA A 71 3.92 -28.52 -13.53
N ASN A 72 4.70 -27.45 -13.42
CA ASN A 72 5.37 -26.78 -14.54
C ASN A 72 6.90 -26.91 -14.53
N GLY A 73 7.44 -27.88 -13.76
CA GLY A 73 8.83 -28.29 -13.80
C GLY A 73 9.79 -27.46 -12.94
N GLY A 74 9.29 -26.81 -11.90
CA GLY A 74 10.09 -26.15 -10.86
C GLY A 74 10.06 -26.87 -9.53
N THR A 75 11.02 -26.60 -8.67
CA THR A 75 11.08 -27.05 -7.26
C THR A 75 10.78 -25.84 -6.37
N PRO A 76 9.59 -25.77 -5.76
CA PRO A 76 9.22 -24.62 -4.92
C PRO A 76 9.88 -24.71 -3.55
N ARG A 77 10.35 -23.58 -3.04
CA ARG A 77 10.94 -23.40 -1.71
C ARG A 77 10.14 -22.34 -0.96
N GLU A 78 9.30 -22.80 -0.03
CA GLU A 78 8.45 -21.93 0.78
C GLU A 78 9.22 -21.34 1.95
N PHE A 79 9.03 -20.05 2.21
CA PHE A 79 9.49 -19.36 3.40
C PHE A 79 8.54 -18.21 3.76
N CYS A 80 8.58 -17.77 5.02
CA CYS A 80 7.77 -16.68 5.51
C CYS A 80 8.63 -15.44 5.79
N THR A 81 8.03 -14.27 5.64
CA THR A 81 8.52 -13.00 6.18
C THR A 81 7.47 -12.41 7.12
N ILE A 82 7.86 -11.35 7.84
CA ILE A 82 6.99 -10.72 8.83
C ILE A 82 5.80 -9.99 8.18
N THR A 83 4.82 -9.67 9.01
CA THR A 83 3.84 -8.59 8.77
C THR A 83 3.51 -7.89 10.09
N VAL A 84 3.27 -6.59 10.02
CA VAL A 84 2.61 -5.82 11.06
C VAL A 84 1.25 -5.41 10.51
N THR A 85 0.19 -5.74 11.22
CA THR A 85 -1.18 -5.43 10.79
C THR A 85 -1.57 -4.05 11.24
N ASP A 86 -1.77 -3.15 10.28
CA ASP A 86 -2.14 -1.76 10.55
C ASP A 86 -3.41 -1.66 11.41
N GLY A 87 -4.43 -2.48 11.16
CA GLY A 87 -5.67 -2.45 11.92
C GLY A 87 -5.51 -2.74 13.43
N ILE A 88 -4.55 -3.60 13.81
CA ILE A 88 -4.26 -3.92 15.22
C ILE A 88 -3.27 -2.92 15.81
N ALA A 89 -2.31 -2.46 15.01
CA ALA A 89 -1.30 -1.48 15.44
C ALA A 89 -1.84 -0.04 15.53
N MET A 90 -3.02 0.23 14.98
CA MET A 90 -3.62 1.56 14.88
C MET A 90 -3.93 2.18 16.24
N GLY A 91 -3.57 3.46 16.43
CA GLY A 91 -3.91 4.25 17.61
C GLY A 91 -3.04 4.01 18.83
N HIS A 92 -1.92 3.29 18.68
CA HIS A 92 -0.94 3.11 19.76
C HIS A 92 0.50 3.01 19.20
N GLU A 93 1.49 2.91 20.07
CA GLU A 93 2.93 2.91 19.76
C GLU A 93 3.33 1.87 18.69
N GLY A 94 2.66 0.71 18.66
CA GLY A 94 2.92 -0.34 17.68
C GLY A 94 2.79 0.10 16.21
N MET A 95 2.06 1.19 15.94
CA MET A 95 1.87 1.70 14.59
C MET A 95 3.16 2.23 13.95
N LYS A 96 4.16 2.62 14.73
CA LYS A 96 5.49 2.98 14.25
C LYS A 96 6.19 1.81 13.55
N SER A 97 5.91 0.58 13.97
CA SER A 97 6.47 -0.63 13.33
C SER A 97 5.88 -0.93 11.94
N SER A 98 4.72 -0.37 11.61
CA SER A 98 3.99 -0.70 10.38
C SER A 98 4.81 -0.38 9.12
N LEU A 99 5.19 0.88 8.87
CA LEU A 99 5.92 1.23 7.64
C LEU A 99 7.33 0.62 7.63
N ILE A 100 7.97 0.51 8.77
CA ILE A 100 9.29 -0.13 8.90
C ILE A 100 9.23 -1.58 8.42
N SER A 101 8.13 -2.29 8.71
CA SER A 101 7.94 -3.66 8.25
C SER A 101 7.99 -3.79 6.72
N ARG A 102 7.64 -2.76 5.94
CA ARG A 102 7.77 -2.75 4.48
C ARG A 102 9.21 -2.98 4.04
N GLU A 103 10.15 -2.29 4.67
CA GLU A 103 11.59 -2.43 4.38
C GLU A 103 12.10 -3.81 4.83
N VAL A 104 11.78 -4.21 6.07
CA VAL A 104 12.18 -5.52 6.61
C VAL A 104 11.66 -6.67 5.77
N ILE A 105 10.43 -6.58 5.25
CA ILE A 105 9.85 -7.56 4.34
C ILE A 105 10.67 -7.63 3.05
N ALA A 106 10.99 -6.49 2.45
CA ALA A 106 11.81 -6.44 1.25
C ALA A 106 13.21 -7.00 1.49
N ASP A 107 13.85 -6.62 2.58
CA ASP A 107 15.20 -7.06 2.97
C ASP A 107 15.25 -8.55 3.28
N SER A 108 14.30 -9.08 4.07
CA SER A 108 14.28 -10.49 4.45
C SER A 108 14.02 -11.40 3.25
N ALA A 109 13.14 -10.98 2.32
CA ALA A 109 12.90 -11.70 1.08
C ALA A 109 14.15 -11.70 0.18
N GLU A 110 14.84 -10.55 0.07
CA GLU A 110 16.11 -10.44 -0.65
C GLU A 110 17.17 -11.36 -0.06
N LEU A 111 17.40 -11.31 1.25
CA LEU A 111 18.40 -12.14 1.94
C LEU A 111 18.15 -13.62 1.73
N THR A 112 16.89 -14.06 1.84
CA THR A 112 16.52 -15.47 1.66
C THR A 112 16.76 -15.93 0.22
N VAL A 113 16.32 -15.14 -0.77
CA VAL A 113 16.50 -15.49 -2.19
C VAL A 113 17.98 -15.54 -2.57
N ARG A 114 18.78 -14.53 -2.13
CA ARG A 114 20.22 -14.48 -2.39
C ARG A 114 20.98 -15.62 -1.70
N GLY A 115 20.71 -15.85 -0.41
CA GLY A 115 21.41 -16.86 0.39
C GLY A 115 21.16 -18.28 -0.09
N HIS A 116 19.96 -18.57 -0.61
CA HIS A 116 19.58 -19.90 -1.11
C HIS A 116 19.60 -20.02 -2.63
N CYS A 117 20.02 -18.98 -3.34
CA CYS A 117 20.18 -18.96 -4.80
C CYS A 117 18.90 -19.35 -5.57
N TYR A 118 17.74 -18.76 -5.22
CA TYR A 118 16.50 -19.06 -5.94
C TYR A 118 16.45 -18.36 -7.30
N ASP A 119 15.90 -19.04 -8.30
CA ASP A 119 15.89 -18.64 -9.71
C ASP A 119 14.69 -17.75 -10.08
N ALA A 120 13.64 -17.81 -9.30
CA ALA A 120 12.39 -17.08 -9.49
C ALA A 120 11.66 -16.93 -8.15
N LEU A 121 10.66 -16.04 -8.09
CA LEU A 121 9.95 -15.71 -6.85
C LEU A 121 8.44 -15.57 -7.07
N VAL A 122 7.64 -16.16 -6.18
CA VAL A 122 6.20 -15.84 -6.03
C VAL A 122 5.99 -15.24 -4.65
N GLY A 123 5.45 -14.03 -4.58
CA GLY A 123 5.18 -13.34 -3.33
C GLY A 123 3.69 -13.26 -3.03
N ILE A 124 3.29 -13.67 -1.82
CA ILE A 124 1.91 -13.71 -1.34
C ILE A 124 1.76 -12.78 -0.15
N ALA A 125 0.98 -11.71 -0.30
CA ALA A 125 0.84 -10.69 0.72
C ALA A 125 -0.63 -10.39 1.06
N GLY A 126 -0.91 -10.17 2.34
CA GLY A 126 -2.26 -9.92 2.83
C GLY A 126 -2.52 -8.54 3.43
N CYS A 127 -1.50 -7.83 3.91
CA CYS A 127 -1.68 -6.59 4.68
C CYS A 127 -0.96 -5.39 4.06
N ASP A 128 -1.32 -4.18 4.49
CA ASP A 128 -0.96 -2.88 3.93
C ASP A 128 0.49 -2.73 3.49
N LYS A 129 1.44 -3.11 4.33
CA LYS A 129 2.88 -2.91 4.07
C LYS A 129 3.54 -4.12 3.43
N SER A 130 2.91 -5.31 3.56
CA SER A 130 3.44 -6.53 2.94
C SER A 130 3.28 -6.52 1.42
N LEU A 131 2.23 -5.89 0.88
CA LEU A 131 2.06 -5.78 -0.56
C LEU A 131 3.19 -4.97 -1.21
N PRO A 132 3.42 -3.71 -0.84
CA PRO A 132 4.54 -2.96 -1.42
C PRO A 132 5.90 -3.56 -1.07
N GLY A 133 6.11 -4.09 0.14
CA GLY A 133 7.37 -4.70 0.54
C GLY A 133 7.78 -5.89 -0.35
N LEU A 134 6.85 -6.79 -0.66
CA LEU A 134 7.13 -7.90 -1.59
C LEU A 134 7.29 -7.43 -3.03
N MET A 135 6.52 -6.44 -3.51
CA MET A 135 6.74 -5.87 -4.83
C MET A 135 8.12 -5.18 -4.92
N MET A 136 8.57 -4.48 -3.87
CA MET A 136 9.91 -3.90 -3.79
C MET A 136 10.99 -5.00 -3.88
N SER A 137 10.88 -6.08 -3.12
CA SER A 137 11.85 -7.19 -3.17
C SER A 137 11.96 -7.82 -4.55
N MET A 138 10.83 -8.01 -5.26
CA MET A 138 10.80 -8.54 -6.63
C MET A 138 11.56 -7.63 -7.61
N VAL A 139 11.32 -6.32 -7.54
CA VAL A 139 11.98 -5.33 -8.40
C VAL A 139 13.47 -5.24 -8.09
N ARG A 140 13.84 -5.26 -6.80
CA ARG A 140 15.22 -5.22 -6.31
C ARG A 140 16.02 -6.43 -6.77
N LEU A 141 15.50 -7.64 -6.56
CA LEU A 141 16.12 -8.91 -6.97
C LEU A 141 16.17 -9.10 -8.48
N ASN A 142 15.15 -8.60 -9.17
CA ASN A 142 15.01 -8.70 -10.63
C ASN A 142 15.12 -10.13 -11.19
N VAL A 143 14.64 -11.11 -10.46
CA VAL A 143 14.38 -12.48 -10.97
C VAL A 143 12.95 -12.58 -11.45
N PRO A 144 12.62 -13.49 -12.39
CA PRO A 144 11.24 -13.71 -12.81
C PRO A 144 10.32 -13.87 -11.62
N SER A 145 9.30 -13.02 -11.49
CA SER A 145 8.48 -12.95 -10.28
C SER A 145 7.00 -12.73 -10.61
N VAL A 146 6.13 -13.27 -9.75
CA VAL A 146 4.68 -13.04 -9.79
C VAL A 146 4.21 -12.66 -8.39
N PHE A 147 3.49 -11.55 -8.30
CA PHE A 147 2.83 -11.12 -7.08
C PHE A 147 1.41 -11.69 -7.00
N ILE A 148 0.95 -12.06 -5.81
CA ILE A 148 -0.44 -12.43 -5.54
C ILE A 148 -0.91 -11.80 -4.24
N TYR A 149 -2.06 -11.14 -4.30
CA TYR A 149 -2.76 -10.62 -3.13
C TYR A 149 -3.50 -11.73 -2.40
N GLY A 150 -3.48 -11.75 -1.08
CA GLY A 150 -4.16 -12.75 -0.25
C GLY A 150 -5.69 -12.70 -0.28
N GLY A 151 -6.27 -11.60 -0.74
CA GLY A 151 -7.71 -11.40 -0.89
C GLY A 151 -8.33 -10.52 0.19
N SER A 152 -9.48 -9.91 -0.13
CA SER A 152 -10.23 -9.08 0.79
C SER A 152 -11.01 -9.90 1.82
N ILE A 153 -11.28 -9.31 2.99
CA ILE A 153 -12.24 -9.84 3.96
C ILE A 153 -13.68 -9.69 3.43
N LEU A 154 -14.58 -10.56 3.83
CA LEU A 154 -16.01 -10.38 3.58
C LEU A 154 -16.56 -9.25 4.44
N PRO A 155 -17.55 -8.49 3.97
CA PRO A 155 -18.23 -7.51 4.81
C PRO A 155 -19.04 -8.20 5.88
N GLY A 156 -19.13 -7.60 7.06
CA GLY A 156 -20.10 -7.97 8.08
C GLY A 156 -21.49 -7.44 7.78
N ARG A 157 -22.50 -7.86 8.55
CA ARG A 157 -23.88 -7.38 8.44
C ARG A 157 -24.35 -6.82 9.78
N TYR A 158 -24.73 -5.56 9.80
CA TYR A 158 -25.29 -4.90 10.99
C TYR A 158 -26.45 -3.99 10.62
N LYS A 159 -27.61 -4.19 11.29
CA LYS A 159 -28.85 -3.43 11.01
C LYS A 159 -29.20 -3.37 9.51
N GLY A 160 -29.07 -4.52 8.80
CA GLY A 160 -29.40 -4.63 7.38
C GLY A 160 -28.37 -4.04 6.40
N LYS A 161 -27.23 -3.50 6.87
CA LYS A 161 -26.19 -2.87 6.04
C LYS A 161 -24.88 -3.66 6.09
N ASP A 162 -24.10 -3.57 5.01
CA ASP A 162 -22.74 -4.06 4.99
C ASP A 162 -21.81 -3.14 5.79
N VAL A 163 -21.07 -3.74 6.72
CA VAL A 163 -20.15 -3.06 7.62
C VAL A 163 -18.73 -3.61 7.49
N THR A 164 -17.76 -2.80 7.86
CA THR A 164 -16.34 -3.12 7.88
C THR A 164 -15.73 -2.64 9.20
N VAL A 165 -14.46 -2.94 9.45
CA VAL A 165 -13.73 -2.43 10.64
C VAL A 165 -13.79 -0.89 10.78
N VAL A 166 -13.90 -0.15 9.67
CA VAL A 166 -14.02 1.32 9.70
C VAL A 166 -15.29 1.77 10.40
N ASP A 167 -16.39 1.05 10.19
CA ASP A 167 -17.65 1.34 10.88
C ASP A 167 -17.49 1.18 12.41
N VAL A 168 -16.58 0.30 12.88
CA VAL A 168 -16.24 0.14 14.31
C VAL A 168 -15.42 1.33 14.82
N PHE A 169 -14.38 1.77 14.05
CA PHE A 169 -13.61 2.96 14.41
C PHE A 169 -14.49 4.21 14.56
N GLU A 170 -15.45 4.39 13.66
CA GLU A 170 -16.42 5.50 13.75
C GLU A 170 -17.38 5.32 14.93
N ALA A 171 -17.77 4.08 15.23
CA ALA A 171 -18.65 3.77 16.35
C ALA A 171 -18.01 4.10 17.70
N VAL A 172 -16.68 4.02 17.84
CA VAL A 172 -15.95 4.50 19.04
C VAL A 172 -16.21 5.99 19.26
N GLY A 173 -16.18 6.81 18.19
CA GLY A 173 -16.51 8.24 18.27
C GLY A 173 -17.97 8.50 18.66
N LYS A 174 -18.92 7.71 18.13
CA LYS A 174 -20.33 7.78 18.53
C LYS A 174 -20.54 7.39 20.00
N HIS A 175 -19.84 6.35 20.45
CA HIS A 175 -19.93 5.90 21.84
C HIS A 175 -19.36 6.97 22.79
N SER A 176 -18.19 7.53 22.51
CA SER A 176 -17.58 8.59 23.33
C SER A 176 -18.42 9.88 23.36
N SER A 177 -19.31 10.08 22.40
CA SER A 177 -20.24 11.21 22.34
C SER A 177 -21.64 10.90 22.91
N GLY A 178 -21.86 9.72 23.46
CA GLY A 178 -23.17 9.29 24.01
C GLY A 178 -24.22 8.94 22.95
N GLN A 179 -23.86 8.87 21.65
CA GLN A 179 -24.78 8.55 20.55
C GLN A 179 -24.94 7.04 20.33
N MET A 180 -24.13 6.21 20.96
CA MET A 180 -24.16 4.74 20.85
C MET A 180 -23.89 4.13 22.23
N SER A 181 -24.68 3.15 22.64
CA SER A 181 -24.48 2.40 23.88
C SER A 181 -23.30 1.41 23.74
N ALA A 182 -22.69 1.01 24.86
CA ALA A 182 -21.67 -0.03 24.90
C ALA A 182 -22.18 -1.37 24.31
N ALA A 183 -23.44 -1.72 24.56
CA ALA A 183 -24.07 -2.93 24.04
C ALA A 183 -24.22 -2.91 22.50
N GLU A 184 -24.54 -1.75 21.91
CA GLU A 184 -24.61 -1.60 20.45
C GLU A 184 -23.22 -1.64 19.81
N LEU A 185 -22.22 -0.99 20.43
CA LEU A 185 -20.81 -1.06 19.99
C LEU A 185 -20.33 -2.52 19.99
N ARG A 186 -20.60 -3.27 21.08
CA ARG A 186 -20.25 -4.68 21.18
C ARG A 186 -20.88 -5.54 20.09
N LYS A 187 -22.16 -5.31 19.75
CA LYS A 187 -22.85 -6.03 18.65
C LYS A 187 -22.20 -5.76 17.30
N LEU A 188 -21.81 -4.51 17.02
CA LEU A 188 -21.12 -4.14 15.78
C LEU A 188 -19.72 -4.77 15.70
N GLU A 189 -18.96 -4.71 16.79
CA GLU A 189 -17.62 -5.29 16.93
C GLU A 189 -17.60 -6.79 16.55
N LEU A 190 -18.57 -7.56 17.04
CA LEU A 190 -18.63 -9.01 16.82
C LEU A 190 -18.91 -9.41 15.36
N VAL A 191 -19.49 -8.53 14.55
CA VAL A 191 -19.92 -8.87 13.18
C VAL A 191 -19.13 -8.16 12.09
N ALA A 192 -18.32 -7.16 12.41
CA ALA A 192 -17.69 -6.30 11.41
C ALA A 192 -16.60 -7.01 10.57
N CYS A 193 -15.95 -8.04 11.13
CA CYS A 193 -14.84 -8.77 10.49
C CYS A 193 -15.12 -10.29 10.50
N PRO A 194 -16.00 -10.82 9.61
CA PRO A 194 -16.54 -12.17 9.74
C PRO A 194 -15.66 -13.27 9.13
N SER A 195 -14.53 -12.96 8.48
CA SER A 195 -13.73 -13.94 7.76
C SER A 195 -12.23 -13.61 7.76
N ALA A 196 -11.42 -14.53 7.25
CA ALA A 196 -10.07 -14.22 6.81
C ALA A 196 -10.09 -13.20 5.66
N GLY A 197 -9.01 -12.45 5.52
CA GLY A 197 -8.80 -11.48 4.44
C GLY A 197 -8.37 -10.12 4.93
N ALA A 198 -7.94 -9.27 4.00
CA ALA A 198 -7.48 -7.93 4.27
C ALA A 198 -8.66 -6.93 4.31
N CYS A 199 -8.49 -5.72 3.77
CA CYS A 199 -9.48 -4.65 3.84
C CYS A 199 -10.84 -5.03 3.21
N GLY A 200 -11.96 -4.67 3.87
CA GLY A 200 -13.31 -4.80 3.33
C GLY A 200 -13.73 -3.68 2.37
N GLY A 201 -12.97 -2.60 2.27
CA GLY A 201 -13.19 -1.46 1.37
C GLY A 201 -11.93 -1.10 0.59
N GLN A 202 -11.96 0.01 -0.15
CA GLN A 202 -10.80 0.50 -0.93
C GLN A 202 -9.80 1.23 -0.03
N PHE A 203 -9.31 0.50 0.98
CA PHE A 203 -8.28 0.92 1.91
C PHE A 203 -6.91 0.55 1.32
N THR A 204 -5.82 0.65 2.11
CA THR A 204 -4.47 0.54 1.54
C THR A 204 -4.18 -0.83 0.92
N ALA A 205 -4.55 -1.94 1.57
CA ALA A 205 -4.27 -3.28 1.03
C ALA A 205 -4.98 -3.51 -0.32
N ASN A 206 -6.28 -3.19 -0.44
CA ASN A 206 -7.00 -3.31 -1.71
C ASN A 206 -6.51 -2.31 -2.76
N THR A 207 -6.10 -1.10 -2.35
CA THR A 207 -5.46 -0.13 -3.25
C THR A 207 -4.19 -0.72 -3.86
N MET A 208 -3.29 -1.27 -3.04
CA MET A 208 -2.05 -1.88 -3.52
C MET A 208 -2.28 -3.19 -4.28
N ALA A 209 -3.37 -3.91 -4.00
CA ALA A 209 -3.81 -5.04 -4.81
C ALA A 209 -4.23 -4.59 -6.22
N CYS A 210 -5.03 -3.53 -6.34
CA CYS A 210 -5.35 -2.92 -7.65
C CYS A 210 -4.09 -2.46 -8.37
N VAL A 211 -3.16 -1.82 -7.66
CA VAL A 211 -1.84 -1.43 -8.17
C VAL A 211 -1.08 -2.62 -8.73
N SER A 212 -1.08 -3.79 -8.06
CA SER A 212 -0.32 -4.96 -8.51
C SER A 212 -0.77 -5.49 -9.87
N GLU A 213 -2.07 -5.40 -10.19
CA GLU A 213 -2.58 -5.71 -11.54
C GLU A 213 -2.27 -4.60 -12.55
N ALA A 214 -2.43 -3.33 -12.15
CA ALA A 214 -2.23 -2.18 -13.04
C ALA A 214 -0.77 -1.99 -13.44
N ILE A 215 0.18 -2.26 -12.53
CA ILE A 215 1.61 -2.25 -12.81
C ILE A 215 2.06 -3.47 -13.60
N GLY A 216 1.24 -4.54 -13.65
CA GLY A 216 1.48 -5.76 -14.40
C GLY A 216 2.18 -6.88 -13.62
N LEU A 217 2.39 -6.78 -12.30
CA LEU A 217 3.07 -7.79 -11.48
C LEU A 217 2.14 -8.92 -11.00
N ALA A 218 0.82 -8.77 -11.11
CA ALA A 218 -0.18 -9.76 -10.72
C ALA A 218 -1.03 -10.22 -11.91
N LEU A 219 -1.59 -11.42 -11.80
CA LEU A 219 -2.52 -11.93 -12.81
C LEU A 219 -3.83 -11.13 -12.82
N PRO A 220 -4.42 -10.86 -13.99
CA PRO A 220 -5.75 -10.24 -14.09
C PRO A 220 -6.78 -10.98 -13.23
N TYR A 221 -7.69 -10.22 -12.58
CA TYR A 221 -8.71 -10.68 -11.62
C TYR A 221 -8.19 -11.19 -10.27
N SER A 222 -6.88 -11.38 -10.09
CA SER A 222 -6.34 -11.94 -8.85
C SER A 222 -6.46 -10.98 -7.65
N ALA A 223 -6.52 -9.68 -7.86
CA ALA A 223 -6.63 -8.70 -6.80
C ALA A 223 -8.03 -8.62 -6.15
N GLY A 224 -9.08 -8.95 -6.88
CA GLY A 224 -10.46 -8.70 -6.43
C GLY A 224 -11.07 -9.82 -5.58
N THR A 225 -10.65 -11.07 -5.78
CA THR A 225 -11.30 -12.24 -5.18
C THR A 225 -11.16 -12.25 -3.66
N PRO A 226 -12.25 -12.41 -2.87
CA PRO A 226 -12.18 -12.50 -1.41
C PRO A 226 -11.32 -13.68 -0.91
N ALA A 227 -10.66 -13.50 0.24
CA ALA A 227 -9.71 -14.46 0.80
C ALA A 227 -10.29 -15.86 1.10
N PRO A 228 -11.53 -16.00 1.65
CA PRO A 228 -12.08 -17.30 1.98
C PRO A 228 -12.55 -18.11 0.77
N TYR A 229 -12.65 -17.51 -0.43
CA TYR A 229 -13.18 -18.19 -1.62
C TYR A 229 -12.15 -19.11 -2.28
N GLU A 230 -12.61 -20.26 -2.77
CA GLU A 230 -11.76 -21.26 -3.46
C GLU A 230 -11.16 -20.73 -4.76
N GLU A 231 -11.79 -19.74 -5.40
CA GLU A 231 -11.25 -19.06 -6.58
C GLU A 231 -9.85 -18.50 -6.33
N ARG A 232 -9.52 -18.13 -5.07
CA ARG A 232 -8.16 -17.70 -4.69
C ARG A 232 -7.12 -18.76 -5.00
N ASP A 233 -7.43 -20.02 -4.73
CA ASP A 233 -6.51 -21.13 -4.93
C ASP A 233 -6.24 -21.39 -6.42
N LYS A 234 -7.21 -21.08 -7.30
CA LYS A 234 -7.02 -21.12 -8.76
C LYS A 234 -6.00 -20.08 -9.20
N TYR A 235 -6.11 -18.82 -8.72
CA TYR A 235 -5.13 -17.78 -9.02
C TYR A 235 -3.76 -18.07 -8.41
N ALA A 236 -3.70 -18.62 -7.21
CA ALA A 236 -2.46 -19.04 -6.57
C ALA A 236 -1.74 -20.12 -7.38
N LYS A 237 -2.46 -21.17 -7.81
CA LYS A 237 -1.92 -22.20 -8.68
C LYS A 237 -1.47 -21.67 -10.04
N ALA A 238 -2.27 -20.76 -10.63
CA ALA A 238 -1.94 -20.10 -11.89
C ALA A 238 -0.68 -19.23 -11.75
N SER A 239 -0.48 -18.54 -10.63
CA SER A 239 0.73 -17.74 -10.36
C SER A 239 1.97 -18.62 -10.32
N GLY A 240 1.88 -19.82 -9.72
CA GLY A 240 2.95 -20.83 -9.75
C GLY A 240 3.30 -21.33 -11.16
N LYS A 241 2.30 -21.46 -12.04
CA LYS A 241 2.53 -21.75 -13.46
C LYS A 241 3.19 -20.56 -14.16
N THR A 242 2.64 -19.37 -13.94
CA THR A 242 3.07 -18.14 -14.62
C THR A 242 4.53 -17.80 -14.34
N VAL A 243 5.00 -17.95 -13.09
CA VAL A 243 6.41 -17.69 -12.77
C VAL A 243 7.36 -18.62 -13.55
N MET A 244 6.95 -19.86 -13.80
CA MET A 244 7.72 -20.80 -14.63
C MET A 244 7.72 -20.39 -16.11
N ASP A 245 6.62 -19.84 -16.61
CA ASP A 245 6.54 -19.30 -17.98
C ASP A 245 7.39 -18.03 -18.14
N LEU A 246 7.40 -17.15 -17.12
CA LEU A 246 8.30 -15.97 -17.09
C LEU A 246 9.77 -16.36 -17.09
N LEU A 247 10.13 -17.40 -16.31
CA LEU A 247 11.51 -17.92 -16.28
C LEU A 247 11.94 -18.45 -17.66
N LYS A 248 11.06 -19.14 -18.40
CA LYS A 248 11.31 -19.59 -19.78
C LYS A 248 11.49 -18.42 -20.74
N LYS A 249 10.64 -17.40 -20.63
CA LYS A 249 10.63 -16.21 -21.48
C LYS A 249 11.69 -15.18 -21.06
N LYS A 250 12.35 -15.37 -19.91
CA LYS A 250 13.31 -14.43 -19.30
C LYS A 250 12.73 -13.05 -19.02
N ILE A 251 11.43 -12.96 -18.75
CA ILE A 251 10.76 -11.72 -18.38
C ILE A 251 10.98 -11.48 -16.89
N LYS A 252 11.51 -10.32 -16.53
CA LYS A 252 11.88 -9.92 -15.17
C LYS A 252 11.02 -8.74 -14.68
N PRO A 253 10.95 -8.49 -13.37
CA PRO A 253 10.16 -7.37 -12.82
C PRO A 253 10.51 -6.00 -13.40
N ARG A 254 11.76 -5.71 -13.73
CA ARG A 254 12.16 -4.41 -14.33
C ARG A 254 11.78 -4.28 -15.80
N ASP A 255 11.44 -5.37 -16.50
CA ASP A 255 10.83 -5.32 -17.84
C ASP A 255 9.35 -4.90 -17.75
N ILE A 256 8.72 -5.13 -16.59
CA ILE A 256 7.32 -4.86 -16.29
C ILE A 256 7.16 -3.49 -15.62
N VAL A 257 7.94 -3.24 -14.55
CA VAL A 257 7.88 -2.00 -13.77
C VAL A 257 8.65 -0.89 -14.49
N THR A 258 7.97 -0.25 -15.41
CA THR A 258 8.45 0.91 -16.16
C THR A 258 7.77 2.19 -15.66
N LYS A 259 8.24 3.36 -16.11
CA LYS A 259 7.57 4.63 -15.77
C LYS A 259 6.11 4.63 -16.20
N LYS A 260 5.79 4.14 -17.41
CA LYS A 260 4.41 3.98 -17.90
C LYS A 260 3.58 3.05 -17.02
N ALA A 261 4.15 1.94 -16.55
CA ALA A 261 3.47 1.02 -15.64
C ALA A 261 3.18 1.66 -14.27
N LEU A 262 4.11 2.49 -13.74
CA LEU A 262 3.89 3.28 -12.53
C LEU A 262 2.79 4.35 -12.73
N GLU A 263 2.71 4.96 -13.92
CA GLU A 263 1.65 5.88 -14.28
C GLU A 263 0.29 5.16 -14.34
N ASN A 264 0.21 3.96 -14.92
CA ASN A 264 -0.99 3.12 -14.88
C ASN A 264 -1.42 2.79 -13.43
N ALA A 265 -0.44 2.46 -12.58
CA ALA A 265 -0.66 2.19 -11.17
C ALA A 265 -1.20 3.41 -10.40
N ALA A 266 -0.66 4.60 -10.65
CA ALA A 266 -1.19 5.84 -10.07
C ALA A 266 -2.61 6.15 -10.58
N THR A 267 -2.87 5.93 -11.86
CA THR A 267 -4.19 6.12 -12.48
C THR A 267 -5.26 5.27 -11.81
N ILE A 268 -5.00 3.97 -11.54
CA ILE A 268 -6.01 3.13 -10.89
C ILE A 268 -6.27 3.55 -9.43
N VAL A 269 -5.27 4.07 -8.73
CA VAL A 269 -5.45 4.62 -7.38
C VAL A 269 -6.41 5.81 -7.41
N ALA A 270 -6.21 6.75 -8.33
CA ALA A 270 -7.08 7.92 -8.49
C ALA A 270 -8.51 7.52 -8.88
N ALA A 271 -8.64 6.63 -9.86
CA ALA A 271 -9.95 6.17 -10.36
C ALA A 271 -10.78 5.41 -9.32
N THR A 272 -10.12 4.80 -8.33
CA THR A 272 -10.79 4.09 -7.22
C THR A 272 -11.00 4.93 -5.97
N GLY A 273 -10.53 6.18 -5.93
CA GLY A 273 -10.47 6.96 -4.68
C GLY A 273 -9.67 6.21 -3.61
N GLY A 274 -8.58 5.57 -4.01
CA GLY A 274 -7.76 4.69 -3.19
C GLY A 274 -7.03 5.40 -2.05
N SER A 275 -6.18 4.66 -1.36
CA SER A 275 -5.41 5.16 -0.23
C SER A 275 -4.32 6.14 -0.65
N THR A 276 -4.17 7.22 0.11
CA THR A 276 -3.03 8.16 -0.01
C THR A 276 -1.67 7.49 0.20
N ASN A 277 -1.63 6.35 0.88
CA ASN A 277 -0.41 5.56 1.05
C ASN A 277 0.22 5.11 -0.28
N ALA A 278 -0.57 5.00 -1.35
CA ALA A 278 -0.02 4.70 -2.68
C ALA A 278 0.97 5.78 -3.15
N ALA A 279 0.78 7.05 -2.77
CA ALA A 279 1.73 8.13 -3.06
C ALA A 279 3.06 8.02 -2.29
N LEU A 280 3.14 7.13 -1.31
CA LEU A 280 4.37 6.72 -0.63
C LEU A 280 4.94 5.44 -1.26
N HIS A 281 4.08 4.46 -1.54
CA HIS A 281 4.52 3.12 -1.97
C HIS A 281 4.95 3.08 -3.44
N LEU A 282 4.30 3.84 -4.33
CA LEU A 282 4.71 3.90 -5.75
C LEU A 282 6.11 4.50 -5.94
N PRO A 283 6.47 5.64 -5.29
CA PRO A 283 7.85 6.12 -5.30
C PRO A 283 8.86 5.11 -4.71
N ALA A 284 8.51 4.37 -3.67
CA ALA A 284 9.40 3.35 -3.10
C ALA A 284 9.64 2.18 -4.09
N ILE A 285 8.61 1.69 -4.77
CA ILE A 285 8.75 0.67 -5.82
C ILE A 285 9.56 1.22 -7.00
N ALA A 286 9.36 2.48 -7.38
CA ALA A 286 10.13 3.15 -8.43
C ALA A 286 11.62 3.27 -8.07
N ASN A 287 11.94 3.54 -6.80
CA ASN A 287 13.31 3.58 -6.28
C ASN A 287 14.03 2.24 -6.50
N GLU A 288 13.36 1.10 -6.28
CA GLU A 288 13.91 -0.24 -6.54
C GLU A 288 14.22 -0.49 -8.03
N ALA A 289 13.48 0.15 -8.91
CA ALA A 289 13.70 0.08 -10.36
C ALA A 289 14.69 1.13 -10.89
N GLY A 290 15.16 2.06 -10.05
CA GLY A 290 15.97 3.20 -10.45
C GLY A 290 15.22 4.25 -11.29
N ILE A 291 13.90 4.31 -11.14
CA ILE A 291 13.02 5.23 -11.87
C ILE A 291 12.74 6.46 -11.01
N LYS A 292 12.97 7.65 -11.55
CA LYS A 292 12.59 8.91 -10.90
C LYS A 292 11.07 9.06 -10.92
N PHE A 293 10.46 8.90 -9.76
CA PHE A 293 9.01 9.01 -9.57
C PHE A 293 8.73 9.42 -8.13
N ASN A 294 8.02 10.50 -7.91
CA ASN A 294 7.80 11.08 -6.58
C ASN A 294 6.33 11.41 -6.33
N LEU A 295 6.01 11.89 -5.14
CA LEU A 295 4.66 12.26 -4.73
C LEU A 295 4.00 13.24 -5.72
N MET A 296 4.74 14.21 -6.25
CA MET A 296 4.17 15.20 -7.17
C MET A 296 3.91 14.62 -8.56
N ASP A 297 4.67 13.59 -8.99
CA ASP A 297 4.35 12.85 -10.22
C ASP A 297 3.05 12.07 -10.06
N VAL A 298 2.85 11.41 -8.91
CA VAL A 298 1.59 10.75 -8.54
C VAL A 298 0.44 11.76 -8.54
N ALA A 299 0.63 12.93 -7.90
CA ALA A 299 -0.39 13.98 -7.81
C ALA A 299 -0.82 14.53 -9.19
N LYS A 300 0.12 14.68 -10.13
CA LYS A 300 -0.17 15.11 -11.51
C LYS A 300 -1.06 14.11 -12.24
N ILE A 301 -0.83 12.80 -12.02
CA ILE A 301 -1.64 11.74 -12.61
C ILE A 301 -3.04 11.76 -12.00
N PHE A 302 -3.14 11.88 -10.69
CA PHE A 302 -4.41 11.94 -9.99
C PHE A 302 -5.31 13.06 -10.51
N LYS A 303 -4.77 14.25 -10.75
CA LYS A 303 -5.51 15.42 -11.28
C LYS A 303 -6.12 15.20 -12.66
N LYS A 304 -5.55 14.28 -13.46
CA LYS A 304 -6.00 13.99 -14.84
C LYS A 304 -6.92 12.78 -14.92
N THR A 305 -7.09 12.05 -13.84
CA THR A 305 -7.79 10.76 -13.82
C THR A 305 -9.20 10.93 -13.27
N PRO A 306 -10.25 10.46 -13.95
CA PRO A 306 -11.60 10.53 -13.42
C PRO A 306 -11.81 9.55 -12.24
N TYR A 307 -12.65 9.92 -11.27
CA TYR A 307 -13.07 9.04 -10.17
C TYR A 307 -14.23 8.16 -10.64
N LEU A 308 -14.02 6.84 -10.67
CA LEU A 308 -14.92 5.89 -11.34
C LEU A 308 -15.56 4.85 -10.41
N ALA A 309 -14.94 4.51 -9.28
CA ALA A 309 -15.39 3.42 -8.44
C ALA A 309 -16.05 3.93 -7.15
N ASP A 310 -17.34 3.62 -6.97
CA ASP A 310 -18.16 4.04 -5.81
C ASP A 310 -17.89 3.15 -4.58
N LEU A 311 -16.65 3.15 -4.08
CA LEU A 311 -16.17 2.25 -3.04
C LEU A 311 -16.00 2.95 -1.67
N LYS A 312 -16.33 2.24 -0.58
CA LYS A 312 -15.99 2.70 0.78
C LYS A 312 -14.46 2.93 0.89
N PRO A 313 -14.02 3.98 1.61
CA PRO A 313 -14.79 4.84 2.53
C PRO A 313 -15.47 6.03 1.86
N GLY A 314 -15.09 6.45 0.65
CA GLY A 314 -15.65 7.61 -0.06
C GLY A 314 -17.02 7.34 -0.68
N GLY A 315 -17.31 6.09 -1.01
CA GLY A 315 -18.52 5.63 -1.67
C GLY A 315 -19.32 4.61 -0.85
N LYS A 316 -20.19 3.85 -1.53
CA LYS A 316 -21.20 2.98 -0.91
C LYS A 316 -20.80 1.53 -0.81
N TYR A 317 -20.08 1.02 -1.83
CA TYR A 317 -19.85 -0.40 -2.03
C TYR A 317 -18.56 -0.87 -1.33
N VAL A 318 -18.49 -2.19 -1.08
CA VAL A 318 -17.33 -2.84 -0.46
C VAL A 318 -16.45 -3.54 -1.51
N ALA A 319 -15.29 -4.04 -1.11
CA ALA A 319 -14.33 -4.69 -2.01
C ALA A 319 -14.92 -5.90 -2.74
N LYS A 320 -15.77 -6.69 -2.07
CA LYS A 320 -16.50 -7.81 -2.67
C LYS A 320 -17.37 -7.36 -3.85
N ASP A 321 -18.05 -6.22 -3.72
CA ASP A 321 -18.91 -5.69 -4.78
C ASP A 321 -18.12 -5.31 -6.02
N MET A 322 -16.93 -4.74 -5.87
CA MET A 322 -16.02 -4.46 -6.98
C MET A 322 -15.63 -5.74 -7.73
N TRP A 323 -15.32 -6.81 -7.00
CA TRP A 323 -15.03 -8.10 -7.61
C TRP A 323 -16.21 -8.63 -8.43
N LEU A 324 -17.43 -8.62 -7.87
CA LEU A 324 -18.67 -9.02 -8.56
C LEU A 324 -18.99 -8.14 -9.78
N ALA A 325 -18.61 -6.87 -9.74
CA ALA A 325 -18.78 -5.92 -10.85
C ALA A 325 -17.82 -6.14 -12.03
N GLY A 326 -16.86 -7.08 -11.92
CA GLY A 326 -15.86 -7.36 -12.95
C GLY A 326 -14.43 -7.05 -12.57
N GLY A 327 -14.20 -6.58 -11.32
CA GLY A 327 -12.89 -6.42 -10.71
C GLY A 327 -11.99 -5.37 -11.36
N VAL A 328 -10.71 -5.46 -11.05
CA VAL A 328 -9.67 -4.55 -11.56
C VAL A 328 -9.59 -4.54 -13.09
N PRO A 329 -9.69 -5.67 -13.82
CA PRO A 329 -9.63 -5.65 -15.28
C PRO A 329 -10.75 -4.85 -15.94
N MET A 330 -11.97 -4.85 -15.38
CA MET A 330 -13.07 -4.01 -15.87
C MET A 330 -12.74 -2.52 -15.73
N LEU A 331 -12.17 -2.13 -14.60
CA LEU A 331 -11.76 -0.74 -14.37
C LEU A 331 -10.60 -0.34 -15.27
N LEU A 332 -9.59 -1.21 -15.44
CA LEU A 332 -8.49 -0.97 -16.39
C LEU A 332 -8.99 -0.86 -17.82
N LYS A 333 -10.00 -1.67 -18.20
CA LYS A 333 -10.60 -1.58 -19.55
C LYS A 333 -11.24 -0.23 -19.80
N THR A 334 -12.07 0.28 -18.88
CA THR A 334 -12.71 1.59 -19.07
C THR A 334 -11.69 2.73 -19.07
N LEU A 335 -10.62 2.65 -18.25
CA LEU A 335 -9.52 3.63 -18.25
C LEU A 335 -8.72 3.57 -19.57
N TYR A 336 -8.50 2.37 -20.11
CA TYR A 336 -7.83 2.19 -21.41
C TYR A 336 -8.66 2.76 -22.56
N ASP A 337 -9.95 2.51 -22.58
CA ASP A 337 -10.87 3.02 -23.61
C ASP A 337 -10.96 4.55 -23.58
N GLY A 338 -10.80 5.16 -22.41
CA GLY A 338 -10.72 6.61 -22.22
C GLY A 338 -9.34 7.23 -22.47
N GLY A 339 -8.33 6.42 -22.78
CA GLY A 339 -6.96 6.93 -23.02
C GLY A 339 -6.19 7.31 -21.77
N PHE A 340 -6.61 6.87 -20.57
CA PHE A 340 -6.00 7.22 -19.30
C PHE A 340 -4.83 6.33 -18.90
N ILE A 341 -4.66 5.15 -19.52
CA ILE A 341 -3.56 4.23 -19.23
C ILE A 341 -2.81 3.80 -20.49
N HIS A 342 -1.55 3.43 -20.32
CA HIS A 342 -0.66 2.92 -21.35
C HIS A 342 -0.93 1.44 -21.60
N GLY A 343 -1.35 1.10 -22.83
CA GLY A 343 -1.66 -0.28 -23.21
C GLY A 343 -0.45 -1.13 -23.60
N ASP A 344 0.69 -0.52 -23.87
CA ASP A 344 1.93 -1.17 -24.33
C ASP A 344 2.80 -1.74 -23.20
N CYS A 345 2.42 -1.55 -21.94
CA CYS A 345 3.15 -2.08 -20.78
C CYS A 345 3.09 -3.61 -20.74
N MET A 346 4.27 -4.24 -20.58
CA MET A 346 4.40 -5.69 -20.37
C MET A 346 3.80 -6.09 -19.02
N THR A 347 3.27 -7.32 -18.93
CA THR A 347 2.74 -7.88 -17.69
C THR A 347 3.24 -9.30 -17.44
N VAL A 348 3.00 -9.84 -16.24
CA VAL A 348 3.37 -11.23 -15.88
C VAL A 348 2.70 -12.30 -16.76
N THR A 349 1.65 -11.98 -17.51
CA THR A 349 1.07 -12.92 -18.48
C THR A 349 1.98 -13.15 -19.69
N GLY A 350 3.04 -12.35 -19.85
CA GLY A 350 3.89 -12.32 -21.03
C GLY A 350 3.20 -11.69 -22.24
N LYS A 351 2.16 -10.89 -21.98
CA LYS A 351 1.38 -10.08 -22.91
C LYS A 351 1.36 -8.64 -22.42
N THR A 352 1.06 -7.72 -23.30
CA THR A 352 0.85 -6.32 -22.96
C THR A 352 -0.48 -6.09 -22.22
N MET A 353 -0.60 -4.96 -21.55
CA MET A 353 -1.84 -4.54 -20.91
C MET A 353 -3.01 -4.52 -21.90
N LYS A 354 -2.83 -3.93 -23.09
CA LYS A 354 -3.82 -3.89 -24.17
C LYS A 354 -4.31 -5.29 -24.57
N GLU A 355 -3.39 -6.25 -24.73
CA GLU A 355 -3.75 -7.62 -25.10
C GLU A 355 -4.56 -8.32 -24.00
N ASN A 356 -4.22 -8.09 -22.72
CA ASN A 356 -4.98 -8.63 -21.60
C ASN A 356 -6.40 -8.05 -21.51
N LEU A 357 -6.59 -6.79 -21.93
CA LEU A 357 -7.88 -6.08 -21.86
C LEU A 357 -8.77 -6.31 -23.09
N LYS A 358 -8.25 -6.91 -24.18
CA LYS A 358 -8.94 -7.01 -25.49
C LYS A 358 -10.35 -7.58 -25.39
N ASN A 359 -10.55 -8.63 -24.61
CA ASN A 359 -11.82 -9.36 -24.54
C ASN A 359 -12.71 -8.94 -23.36
N ILE A 360 -12.30 -7.94 -22.57
CA ILE A 360 -13.08 -7.46 -21.43
C ILE A 360 -14.17 -6.53 -21.93
N LYS A 361 -15.42 -6.81 -21.52
CA LYS A 361 -16.59 -5.99 -21.86
C LYS A 361 -17.13 -5.33 -20.61
N PHE A 362 -17.45 -4.05 -20.69
CA PHE A 362 -18.07 -3.34 -19.58
C PHE A 362 -19.49 -3.88 -19.35
N ASN A 363 -19.80 -4.23 -18.09
CA ASN A 363 -21.13 -4.67 -17.69
C ASN A 363 -22.00 -3.44 -17.29
N PRO A 364 -22.96 -3.02 -18.10
CA PRO A 364 -23.78 -1.83 -17.79
C PRO A 364 -24.80 -2.06 -16.66
N LYS A 365 -25.06 -3.32 -16.27
CA LYS A 365 -26.03 -3.65 -15.21
C LYS A 365 -25.46 -3.47 -13.79
N GLN A 366 -24.14 -3.45 -13.63
CA GLN A 366 -23.50 -3.19 -12.35
C GLN A 366 -23.48 -1.69 -12.03
N LYS A 367 -23.42 -1.33 -10.74
CA LYS A 367 -23.51 0.06 -10.25
C LYS A 367 -22.26 0.53 -9.51
N VAL A 368 -21.25 -0.34 -9.35
CA VAL A 368 -20.04 -0.08 -8.56
C VAL A 368 -19.03 0.76 -9.34
N LEU A 369 -18.84 0.42 -10.62
CA LEU A 369 -17.88 1.06 -11.52
C LEU A 369 -18.62 1.91 -12.55
N ARG A 370 -18.16 3.14 -12.76
CA ARG A 370 -18.62 4.04 -13.82
C ARG A 370 -17.73 3.90 -15.06
N LYS A 371 -18.26 4.25 -16.22
CA LYS A 371 -17.46 4.46 -17.43
C LYS A 371 -16.69 5.76 -17.34
N TYR A 372 -15.61 5.87 -18.11
CA TYR A 372 -14.78 7.07 -18.17
C TYR A 372 -15.54 8.32 -18.65
N ASP A 373 -16.57 8.14 -19.48
CA ASP A 373 -17.43 9.20 -20.03
C ASP A 373 -18.58 9.63 -19.08
N ASN A 374 -18.79 8.89 -17.99
CA ASN A 374 -19.78 9.19 -16.95
C ASN A 374 -19.20 8.95 -15.54
N PRO A 375 -18.15 9.67 -15.15
CA PRO A 375 -17.47 9.49 -13.87
C PRO A 375 -18.31 9.99 -12.68
N LEU A 376 -17.92 9.57 -11.46
CA LEU A 376 -18.42 10.14 -10.21
C LEU A 376 -17.92 11.56 -9.99
N SER A 377 -16.69 11.83 -10.44
CA SER A 377 -16.06 13.15 -10.51
C SER A 377 -15.08 13.17 -11.69
N PRO A 378 -14.94 14.31 -12.39
CA PRO A 378 -13.95 14.45 -13.47
C PRO A 378 -12.52 14.39 -12.95
N ASP A 379 -12.29 14.75 -11.67
CA ASP A 379 -11.01 14.69 -10.98
C ASP A 379 -10.93 13.44 -10.11
N GLY A 380 -9.74 12.88 -9.97
CA GLY A 380 -9.49 11.72 -9.11
C GLY A 380 -9.83 11.98 -7.65
N GLY A 381 -10.07 10.88 -6.91
CA GLY A 381 -10.46 10.95 -5.50
C GLY A 381 -9.35 11.39 -4.53
N VAL A 382 -8.17 11.78 -5.05
CA VAL A 382 -7.00 12.16 -4.24
C VAL A 382 -6.26 13.31 -4.94
N VAL A 383 -5.81 14.31 -4.15
CA VAL A 383 -5.14 15.52 -4.66
C VAL A 383 -3.82 15.74 -3.92
N GLY A 384 -2.77 16.09 -4.69
CA GLY A 384 -1.51 16.61 -4.14
C GLY A 384 -1.61 18.10 -3.84
N LEU A 385 -1.10 18.50 -2.69
CA LEU A 385 -1.07 19.89 -2.23
C LEU A 385 0.37 20.39 -2.16
N LYS A 386 0.59 21.68 -2.48
CA LYS A 386 1.88 22.37 -2.36
C LYS A 386 1.67 23.80 -1.85
N GLY A 387 2.65 24.32 -1.12
CA GLY A 387 2.58 25.69 -0.59
C GLY A 387 3.63 25.97 0.47
N ASN A 388 3.51 27.11 1.16
CA ASN A 388 4.49 27.47 2.19
C ASN A 388 4.44 26.55 3.42
N LEU A 389 3.32 25.82 3.61
CA LEU A 389 3.18 24.81 4.67
C LEU A 389 3.68 23.43 4.25
N ALA A 390 3.69 23.12 2.95
CA ALA A 390 4.14 21.87 2.37
C ALA A 390 5.03 22.10 1.12
N PRO A 391 6.27 22.59 1.28
CA PRO A 391 7.17 22.85 0.15
C PRO A 391 7.49 21.61 -0.68
N ASP A 392 7.67 20.44 -0.03
CA ASP A 392 7.92 19.16 -0.69
C ASP A 392 6.62 18.47 -1.13
N GLY A 393 5.48 18.99 -0.70
CA GLY A 393 4.16 18.49 -0.99
C GLY A 393 3.46 17.88 0.21
N GLY A 394 2.19 17.61 0.02
CA GLY A 394 1.30 16.87 0.90
C GLY A 394 0.20 16.22 0.06
N ILE A 395 -0.60 15.35 0.64
CA ILE A 395 -1.64 14.62 -0.08
C ILE A 395 -2.94 14.60 0.71
N VAL A 396 -4.06 14.77 0.02
CA VAL A 396 -5.41 14.73 0.59
C VAL A 396 -6.33 13.84 -0.21
N LYS A 397 -7.12 13.04 0.46
CA LYS A 397 -8.22 12.28 -0.15
C LYS A 397 -9.44 13.16 -0.21
N ILE A 398 -9.97 13.38 -1.41
CA ILE A 398 -11.16 14.22 -1.65
C ILE A 398 -12.41 13.40 -2.00
N ALA A 399 -12.25 12.11 -2.28
CA ALA A 399 -13.37 11.20 -2.54
C ALA A 399 -14.39 11.25 -1.38
N GLY A 400 -15.62 11.63 -1.68
CA GLY A 400 -16.70 11.78 -0.70
C GLY A 400 -16.73 13.10 0.06
N LEU A 401 -15.81 14.04 -0.18
CA LEU A 401 -15.88 15.39 0.40
C LEU A 401 -16.89 16.28 -0.33
N LYS A 402 -17.67 17.05 0.42
CA LYS A 402 -18.60 18.04 -0.14
C LYS A 402 -17.93 19.40 -0.40
N LYS A 403 -16.95 19.77 0.44
CA LYS A 403 -16.20 21.02 0.34
C LYS A 403 -14.75 20.70 0.02
N LEU A 404 -14.16 21.42 -0.94
CA LEU A 404 -12.77 21.24 -1.37
C LEU A 404 -11.85 22.39 -0.90
N GLN A 405 -12.37 23.28 -0.07
CA GLN A 405 -11.63 24.40 0.53
C GLN A 405 -11.91 24.43 2.03
N PHE A 406 -10.88 24.75 2.80
CA PHE A 406 -10.97 24.89 4.25
C PHE A 406 -10.03 25.99 4.73
N THR A 407 -10.53 26.88 5.58
CA THR A 407 -9.73 27.88 6.29
C THR A 407 -10.01 27.76 7.77
N GLY A 408 -8.97 27.72 8.61
CA GLY A 408 -9.15 27.56 10.03
C GLY A 408 -7.92 27.89 10.86
N LYS A 409 -8.10 27.90 12.19
CA LYS A 409 -7.03 28.17 13.15
C LYS A 409 -6.33 26.87 13.56
N ALA A 410 -5.00 26.86 13.52
CA ALA A 410 -4.19 25.73 13.94
C ALA A 410 -4.38 25.42 15.43
N ARG A 411 -4.49 24.11 15.72
CA ARG A 411 -4.43 23.51 17.04
C ARG A 411 -3.38 22.41 17.01
N CYS A 412 -2.19 22.70 17.56
CA CYS A 412 -1.00 21.87 17.40
C CYS A 412 -0.85 20.82 18.50
N PHE A 413 -0.54 19.61 18.08
CA PHE A 413 -0.21 18.46 18.94
C PHE A 413 1.09 17.82 18.45
N ASP A 414 1.95 17.39 19.36
CA ASP A 414 3.28 16.88 19.06
C ASP A 414 3.32 15.34 18.92
N ASN A 415 2.17 14.67 19.01
CA ASN A 415 1.96 13.25 18.75
C ASN A 415 0.45 12.95 18.59
N GLU A 416 0.12 11.75 18.10
CA GLU A 416 -1.28 11.31 17.92
C GLU A 416 -2.01 11.15 19.26
N GLU A 417 -1.36 10.68 20.31
CA GLU A 417 -1.96 10.42 21.63
C GLU A 417 -2.54 11.70 22.24
N ALA A 418 -1.78 12.80 22.18
CA ALA A 418 -2.24 14.10 22.66
C ALA A 418 -3.44 14.63 21.84
N ALA A 419 -3.40 14.44 20.52
CA ALA A 419 -4.50 14.81 19.63
C ALA A 419 -5.73 13.96 19.92
N MET A 420 -5.58 12.64 20.09
CA MET A 420 -6.68 11.72 20.41
C MET A 420 -7.31 12.04 21.76
N ALA A 421 -6.50 12.33 22.78
CA ALA A 421 -7.00 12.76 24.10
C ALA A 421 -7.84 14.06 24.00
N ALA A 422 -7.38 15.02 23.18
CA ALA A 422 -8.14 16.25 22.93
C ALA A 422 -9.47 15.97 22.21
N VAL A 423 -9.48 15.04 21.26
CA VAL A 423 -10.69 14.63 20.53
C VAL A 423 -11.67 13.91 21.44
N GLN A 424 -11.22 12.95 22.24
CA GLN A 424 -12.06 12.22 23.19
C GLN A 424 -12.75 13.16 24.20
N ASN A 425 -11.99 14.15 24.70
CA ASN A 425 -12.49 15.15 25.66
C ASN A 425 -13.16 16.37 24.99
N ARG A 426 -13.39 16.32 23.66
CA ARG A 426 -13.99 17.42 22.87
C ARG A 426 -13.31 18.77 23.06
N LYS A 427 -12.00 18.81 23.27
CA LYS A 427 -11.19 20.02 23.41
C LYS A 427 -10.80 20.62 22.04
N TYR A 428 -11.73 20.63 21.11
CA TYR A 428 -11.63 21.25 19.78
C TYR A 428 -13.02 21.74 19.34
N LYS A 429 -13.06 22.60 18.32
CA LYS A 429 -14.31 23.19 17.84
C LYS A 429 -14.38 23.22 16.31
N GLU A 430 -15.58 23.47 15.79
CA GLU A 430 -15.80 23.70 14.37
C GLU A 430 -14.90 24.86 13.86
N GLY A 431 -14.27 24.67 12.69
CA GLY A 431 -13.33 25.60 12.11
C GLY A 431 -11.88 25.42 12.57
N ASP A 432 -11.57 24.51 13.50
CA ASP A 432 -10.19 24.21 13.88
C ASP A 432 -9.48 23.40 12.79
N VAL A 433 -8.18 23.64 12.64
CA VAL A 433 -7.23 22.79 11.87
C VAL A 433 -6.35 22.07 12.89
N ILE A 434 -6.58 20.79 13.08
CA ILE A 434 -5.83 19.93 14.00
C ILE A 434 -4.50 19.55 13.33
N ILE A 435 -3.39 19.95 13.94
CA ILE A 435 -2.04 19.67 13.46
C ILE A 435 -1.43 18.57 14.34
N ILE A 436 -1.10 17.42 13.74
CA ILE A 436 -0.37 16.35 14.40
C ILE A 436 1.00 16.25 13.76
N ARG A 437 2.04 16.63 14.48
CA ARG A 437 3.40 16.78 13.98
C ARG A 437 4.40 15.90 14.71
N TYR A 438 5.61 15.74 14.14
CA TYR A 438 6.64 14.80 14.59
C TYR A 438 6.24 13.32 14.44
N GLU A 439 5.35 13.03 13.49
CA GLU A 439 4.93 11.68 13.10
C GLU A 439 5.42 11.30 11.68
N GLY A 440 6.38 12.09 11.15
CA GLY A 440 7.02 11.82 9.86
C GLY A 440 8.02 10.65 9.90
N PRO A 441 8.66 10.33 8.76
CA PRO A 441 9.58 9.18 8.64
C PRO A 441 10.69 9.14 9.69
N VAL A 442 11.31 10.28 9.98
CA VAL A 442 12.42 10.42 10.96
C VAL A 442 11.89 10.70 12.36
N GLY A 443 10.97 11.64 12.50
CA GLY A 443 10.52 12.16 13.79
C GLY A 443 9.66 11.22 14.59
N GLY A 444 8.70 10.58 13.91
CA GLY A 444 7.97 9.42 14.43
C GLY A 444 8.44 8.19 13.66
N PRO A 445 9.59 7.55 14.01
CA PRO A 445 10.16 6.53 13.16
C PRO A 445 9.12 5.52 12.70
N GLY A 446 9.01 5.33 11.36
CA GLY A 446 7.94 4.54 10.77
C GLY A 446 6.74 5.34 10.28
N MET A 447 6.75 6.67 10.36
CA MET A 447 5.75 7.55 9.75
C MET A 447 4.32 7.07 10.05
N ARG A 448 3.92 7.16 11.32
CA ARG A 448 2.66 6.62 11.87
C ARG A 448 1.46 6.88 10.97
N GLU A 449 0.61 5.87 10.82
CA GLU A 449 -0.66 5.97 10.09
C GLU A 449 -1.82 6.09 11.09
N MET A 450 -2.65 7.12 10.94
CA MET A 450 -3.67 7.48 11.90
C MET A 450 -5.08 7.23 11.33
N LEU A 451 -5.91 6.53 12.10
CA LEU A 451 -7.34 6.32 11.84
C LEU A 451 -8.17 6.54 13.09
N SER A 452 -7.64 6.21 14.26
CA SER A 452 -8.39 6.32 15.52
C SER A 452 -8.87 7.75 15.75
N THR A 453 -7.99 8.74 15.62
CA THR A 453 -8.30 10.16 15.76
C THR A 453 -9.30 10.63 14.70
N THR A 454 -9.08 10.27 13.43
CA THR A 454 -9.97 10.68 12.32
C THR A 454 -11.33 10.01 12.40
N GLY A 455 -11.37 8.73 12.77
CA GLY A 455 -12.60 7.97 12.96
C GLY A 455 -13.44 8.51 14.12
N ALA A 456 -12.80 8.86 15.25
CA ALA A 456 -13.46 9.48 16.39
C ALA A 456 -14.09 10.84 16.05
N ILE A 457 -13.34 11.71 15.35
CA ILE A 457 -13.85 13.02 14.87
C ILE A 457 -15.06 12.82 13.95
N TYR A 458 -14.97 11.88 13.01
CA TYR A 458 -16.06 11.59 12.09
C TYR A 458 -17.29 11.04 12.83
N GLY A 459 -17.07 10.09 13.75
CA GLY A 459 -18.12 9.54 14.62
C GLY A 459 -18.82 10.57 15.50
N GLN A 460 -18.11 11.63 15.92
CA GLN A 460 -18.66 12.77 16.66
C GLN A 460 -19.45 13.77 15.78
N GLY A 461 -19.56 13.53 14.45
CA GLY A 461 -20.23 14.42 13.51
C GLY A 461 -19.41 15.65 13.11
N MET A 462 -18.11 15.66 13.38
CA MET A 462 -17.20 16.80 13.13
C MET A 462 -16.31 16.61 11.88
N GLY A 463 -16.42 15.51 11.15
CA GLY A 463 -15.53 15.12 10.08
C GLY A 463 -15.43 16.09 8.89
N GLU A 464 -16.49 16.88 8.61
CA GLU A 464 -16.48 17.93 7.57
C GLU A 464 -16.36 19.35 8.16
N LYS A 465 -16.29 19.47 9.49
CA LYS A 465 -16.29 20.74 10.23
C LYS A 465 -14.90 21.14 10.72
N VAL A 466 -13.95 20.21 10.69
CA VAL A 466 -12.55 20.44 11.02
C VAL A 466 -11.64 19.86 9.93
N ALA A 467 -10.41 20.36 9.83
CA ALA A 467 -9.38 19.73 9.01
C ALA A 467 -8.27 19.16 9.90
N LEU A 468 -7.58 18.13 9.41
CA LEU A 468 -6.40 17.55 10.05
C LEU A 468 -5.20 17.63 9.10
N ILE A 469 -4.03 17.94 9.64
CA ILE A 469 -2.77 18.00 8.89
C ILE A 469 -1.69 17.27 9.67
N THR A 470 -0.86 16.47 8.99
CA THR A 470 0.25 15.75 9.60
C THR A 470 1.43 15.55 8.64
N ASP A 471 2.63 15.48 9.19
CA ASP A 471 3.82 14.97 8.50
C ASP A 471 3.90 13.42 8.50
N GLY A 472 3.03 12.77 9.29
CA GLY A 472 2.76 11.35 9.23
C GLY A 472 1.77 10.97 8.12
N ARG A 473 0.96 9.93 8.35
CA ARG A 473 -0.02 9.42 7.38
C ARG A 473 -1.41 9.33 8.01
N PHE A 474 -2.42 9.43 7.13
CA PHE A 474 -3.77 8.99 7.46
C PHE A 474 -4.09 7.69 6.74
N SER A 475 -4.87 6.83 7.40
CA SER A 475 -5.31 5.56 6.84
C SER A 475 -6.07 5.75 5.53
N GLY A 476 -5.94 4.80 4.59
CA GLY A 476 -6.78 4.75 3.39
C GLY A 476 -8.28 4.68 3.68
N ALA A 477 -8.64 4.32 4.91
CA ALA A 477 -10.00 4.27 5.42
C ALA A 477 -10.52 5.62 5.95
N THR A 478 -9.65 6.63 6.08
CA THR A 478 -9.99 7.95 6.62
C THR A 478 -11.00 8.68 5.74
N ARG A 479 -11.95 9.35 6.38
CA ARG A 479 -12.88 10.32 5.81
C ARG A 479 -12.66 11.71 6.42
N GLY A 480 -13.09 12.75 5.72
CA GLY A 480 -12.92 14.13 6.16
C GLY A 480 -11.71 14.81 5.51
N PHE A 481 -11.50 16.08 5.84
CA PHE A 481 -10.44 16.90 5.27
C PHE A 481 -9.09 16.62 5.95
N CYS A 482 -8.42 15.52 5.54
CA CYS A 482 -7.20 15.02 6.16
C CYS A 482 -6.02 15.07 5.18
N VAL A 483 -5.04 15.95 5.46
CA VAL A 483 -3.82 16.15 4.68
C VAL A 483 -2.66 15.44 5.35
N GLY A 484 -2.12 14.41 4.72
CA GLY A 484 -0.94 13.67 5.20
C GLY A 484 0.30 13.90 4.33
N HIS A 485 1.40 13.28 4.73
CA HIS A 485 2.71 13.31 4.04
C HIS A 485 3.26 14.73 3.86
N VAL A 486 2.90 15.67 4.75
CA VAL A 486 3.35 17.06 4.64
C VAL A 486 4.87 17.12 4.84
N GLY A 487 5.54 17.56 3.81
CA GLY A 487 7.01 17.67 3.79
C GLY A 487 7.53 19.08 3.49
N PRO A 488 8.73 19.38 4.02
CA PRO A 488 9.58 18.61 4.94
C PRO A 488 8.93 18.37 6.30
N GLU A 489 9.23 17.20 6.94
CA GLU A 489 8.66 16.85 8.23
C GLU A 489 9.13 17.77 9.38
N ALA A 490 8.34 17.83 10.45
CA ALA A 490 8.61 18.68 11.61
C ALA A 490 9.95 18.36 12.30
N ALA A 491 10.32 17.07 12.38
CA ALA A 491 11.57 16.66 13.00
C ALA A 491 12.83 17.20 12.30
N LEU A 492 12.72 17.50 11.00
CA LEU A 492 13.77 18.15 10.21
C LEU A 492 13.60 19.67 10.15
N GLY A 493 12.73 20.23 11.00
CA GLY A 493 12.42 21.65 11.06
C GLY A 493 11.62 22.15 9.85
N GLY A 494 10.78 21.28 9.29
CA GLY A 494 9.79 21.66 8.28
C GLY A 494 8.74 22.63 8.84
N PRO A 495 7.91 23.25 7.97
CA PRO A 495 6.99 24.30 8.38
C PRO A 495 6.01 23.91 9.49
N LEU A 496 5.59 22.64 9.57
CA LEU A 496 4.70 22.17 10.66
C LEU A 496 5.31 22.37 12.05
N ALA A 497 6.65 22.25 12.18
CA ALA A 497 7.36 22.48 13.45
C ALA A 497 7.28 23.95 13.93
N LEU A 498 7.03 24.87 13.00
CA LEU A 498 7.02 26.32 13.24
C LEU A 498 5.64 26.85 13.62
N LEU A 499 4.58 26.05 13.44
CA LEU A 499 3.21 26.45 13.74
C LEU A 499 2.97 26.62 15.24
N ARG A 500 2.09 27.58 15.55
CA ARG A 500 1.57 27.82 16.88
C ARG A 500 0.05 27.77 16.89
N ASN A 501 -0.54 27.49 18.04
CA ASN A 501 -1.98 27.56 18.19
C ASN A 501 -2.50 28.94 17.77
N GLY A 502 -3.54 28.97 16.95
CA GLY A 502 -4.16 30.17 16.43
C GLY A 502 -3.63 30.64 15.07
N ASP A 503 -2.53 30.10 14.54
CA ASP A 503 -2.07 30.40 13.18
C ASP A 503 -3.17 30.02 12.16
N VAL A 504 -3.43 30.89 11.18
CA VAL A 504 -4.48 30.67 10.19
C VAL A 504 -3.93 29.88 9.01
N ILE A 505 -4.63 28.80 8.66
CA ILE A 505 -4.24 27.89 7.57
C ILE A 505 -5.33 27.88 6.51
N ASP A 506 -4.91 27.99 5.25
CA ASP A 506 -5.74 27.86 4.06
C ASP A 506 -5.39 26.59 3.30
N ILE A 507 -6.40 25.78 3.01
CA ILE A 507 -6.30 24.56 2.19
C ILE A 507 -7.26 24.71 1.01
N ASP A 508 -6.76 24.58 -0.21
CA ASP A 508 -7.55 24.61 -1.43
C ASP A 508 -7.21 23.39 -2.29
N ALA A 509 -8.03 22.35 -2.18
CA ALA A 509 -7.84 21.12 -2.94
C ALA A 509 -8.17 21.29 -4.43
N LYS A 510 -8.95 22.31 -4.84
CA LYS A 510 -9.19 22.62 -6.26
C LYS A 510 -7.92 23.16 -6.92
N LYS A 511 -7.25 24.09 -6.23
CA LYS A 511 -5.98 24.69 -6.69
C LYS A 511 -4.77 23.81 -6.40
N GLY A 512 -4.89 22.83 -5.49
CA GLY A 512 -3.76 22.03 -5.01
C GLY A 512 -2.81 22.82 -4.11
N THR A 513 -3.34 23.69 -3.23
CA THR A 513 -2.51 24.54 -2.37
C THR A 513 -2.80 24.36 -0.89
N ILE A 514 -1.73 24.53 -0.06
CA ILE A 514 -1.80 24.52 1.40
C ILE A 514 -0.83 25.57 1.96
N ASN A 515 -1.37 26.55 2.69
CA ASN A 515 -0.58 27.66 3.17
C ASN A 515 -0.94 28.03 4.61
N VAL A 516 0.04 28.57 5.34
CA VAL A 516 -0.18 29.31 6.58
C VAL A 516 -0.07 30.82 6.28
N ARG A 517 -0.95 31.62 6.89
CA ARG A 517 -0.95 33.08 6.75
C ARG A 517 0.14 33.72 7.62
N LEU A 518 1.39 33.35 7.36
CA LEU A 518 2.58 33.96 7.98
C LEU A 518 3.49 34.51 6.88
N SER A 519 4.13 35.63 7.16
CA SER A 519 5.14 36.17 6.26
C SER A 519 6.38 35.29 6.19
N LYS A 520 7.13 35.36 5.10
CA LYS A 520 8.42 34.66 4.95
C LYS A 520 9.39 35.05 6.09
N ASN A 521 9.40 36.31 6.52
CA ASN A 521 10.26 36.80 7.61
C ASN A 521 9.87 36.19 8.95
N GLU A 522 8.58 36.05 9.23
CA GLU A 522 8.10 35.41 10.44
C GLU A 522 8.42 33.92 10.48
N LEU A 523 8.19 33.19 9.39
CA LEU A 523 8.59 31.78 9.28
C LEU A 523 10.10 31.60 9.48
N ALA A 524 10.92 32.48 8.87
CA ALA A 524 12.38 32.47 9.06
C ALA A 524 12.78 32.78 10.51
N ALA A 525 12.11 33.72 11.17
CA ALA A 525 12.35 34.04 12.58
C ALA A 525 12.00 32.89 13.50
N ARG A 526 10.88 32.19 13.26
CA ARG A 526 10.49 30.99 13.98
C ARG A 526 11.48 29.84 13.74
N LYS A 527 11.97 29.67 12.50
CA LYS A 527 12.97 28.66 12.13
C LYS A 527 14.29 28.86 12.86
N ARG A 528 14.78 30.11 13.00
CA ARG A 528 16.00 30.40 13.78
C ARG A 528 15.90 30.01 15.25
N LYS A 529 14.69 30.03 15.82
CA LYS A 529 14.43 29.65 17.23
C LYS A 529 14.11 28.17 17.41
N TRP A 530 13.83 27.46 16.32
CA TRP A 530 13.50 26.03 16.37
C TRP A 530 14.75 25.23 16.73
N LYS A 531 14.56 24.21 17.58
CA LYS A 531 15.60 23.24 17.95
C LYS A 531 15.09 21.84 17.65
N ALA A 532 15.95 20.99 17.10
CA ALA A 532 15.62 19.57 16.84
C ALA A 532 15.28 18.86 18.16
N ARG A 533 14.22 18.05 18.13
CA ARG A 533 13.87 17.19 19.26
C ARG A 533 14.83 15.99 19.30
N LYS A 534 15.15 15.53 20.50
CA LYS A 534 15.83 14.24 20.68
C LYS A 534 14.85 13.13 20.29
N SER A 535 15.37 12.10 19.61
CA SER A 535 14.59 10.89 19.35
C SER A 535 14.31 10.16 20.65
N ASP A 536 13.11 9.62 20.78
CA ASP A 536 12.73 8.74 21.89
C ASP A 536 13.37 7.34 21.78
N PHE A 537 14.00 7.05 20.64
CA PHE A 537 14.61 5.75 20.33
C PHE A 537 16.13 5.87 20.23
N GLY A 538 16.84 5.22 21.17
CA GLY A 538 18.31 5.20 21.23
C GLY A 538 18.95 3.97 20.58
N SER A 539 18.16 2.94 20.20
CA SER A 539 18.65 1.67 19.64
C SER A 539 17.55 0.90 18.94
N GLY A 540 17.88 -0.26 18.36
CA GLY A 540 16.91 -1.17 17.74
C GLY A 540 16.48 -0.74 16.33
N THR A 541 15.38 -1.34 15.85
CA THR A 541 14.91 -1.18 14.47
C THR A 541 14.40 0.23 14.19
N LEU A 542 13.69 0.83 15.16
CA LEU A 542 13.17 2.20 15.04
C LEU A 542 14.31 3.22 14.91
N TRP A 543 15.36 3.07 15.71
CA TRP A 543 16.57 3.90 15.61
C TRP A 543 17.27 3.72 14.27
N LYS A 544 17.53 2.46 13.86
CA LYS A 544 18.18 2.17 12.55
C LYS A 544 17.42 2.82 11.39
N TYR A 545 16.09 2.69 11.39
CA TYR A 545 15.25 3.28 10.36
C TYR A 545 15.37 4.80 10.31
N ALA A 546 15.30 5.47 11.47
CA ALA A 546 15.44 6.93 11.55
C ALA A 546 16.79 7.45 11.03
N GLN A 547 17.87 6.64 11.11
CA GLN A 547 19.19 7.02 10.58
C GLN A 547 19.29 6.94 9.05
N THR A 548 18.49 6.11 8.42
CA THR A 548 18.64 5.78 6.99
C THR A 548 17.48 6.23 6.12
N VAL A 549 16.32 6.48 6.71
CA VAL A 549 15.10 6.79 5.95
C VAL A 549 15.20 8.15 5.26
N GLY A 550 14.82 8.15 3.99
CA GLY A 550 14.65 9.33 3.18
C GLY A 550 13.28 9.98 3.35
N PRO A 551 13.05 11.12 2.68
CA PRO A 551 11.82 11.90 2.83
C PRO A 551 10.59 11.18 2.27
N ALA A 552 9.42 11.50 2.83
CA ALA A 552 8.13 10.92 2.44
C ALA A 552 7.80 11.15 0.96
N TYR A 553 8.13 12.32 0.39
CA TYR A 553 7.82 12.60 -1.02
C TYR A 553 8.57 11.72 -2.02
N LEU A 554 9.67 11.07 -1.61
CA LEU A 554 10.41 10.05 -2.35
C LEU A 554 9.99 8.60 -1.99
N GLY A 555 8.98 8.42 -1.15
CA GLY A 555 8.50 7.11 -0.72
C GLY A 555 9.10 6.61 0.59
N ALA A 556 9.81 7.46 1.34
CA ALA A 556 10.53 7.08 2.57
C ALA A 556 11.43 5.83 2.36
N PRO A 557 12.35 5.84 1.36
CA PRO A 557 13.25 4.73 1.11
C PRO A 557 14.38 4.71 2.16
N THR A 558 14.92 3.53 2.49
CA THR A 558 16.06 3.37 3.42
C THR A 558 17.40 3.18 2.72
N HIS A 559 17.42 3.22 1.38
CA HIS A 559 18.62 3.10 0.55
C HIS A 559 18.46 3.90 -0.77
N PRO A 560 19.57 4.17 -1.49
CA PRO A 560 19.55 5.09 -2.65
C PRO A 560 18.90 4.51 -3.93
N GLY A 561 18.33 3.30 -3.87
CA GLY A 561 17.72 2.63 -5.02
C GLY A 561 18.74 1.99 -5.97
N LYS A 562 18.24 1.53 -7.13
CA LYS A 562 19.05 0.90 -8.17
C LYS A 562 20.00 1.91 -8.79
N LYS A 563 21.30 1.56 -8.82
CA LYS A 563 22.37 2.27 -9.54
C LYS A 563 22.88 1.44 -10.70
N LYS A 564 23.45 2.10 -11.74
CA LYS A 564 23.94 1.44 -12.95
C LYS A 564 25.09 0.46 -12.69
N GLU A 565 25.96 0.76 -11.72
CA GLU A 565 27.15 -0.04 -11.43
C GLU A 565 26.86 -1.29 -10.58
N VAL A 566 25.65 -1.45 -10.10
CA VAL A 566 25.27 -2.59 -9.26
C VAL A 566 24.90 -3.78 -10.15
N LYS A 567 25.60 -4.91 -9.98
CA LYS A 567 25.20 -6.18 -10.61
C LYS A 567 23.86 -6.64 -10.06
N ASP A 568 22.97 -7.06 -10.94
CA ASP A 568 21.73 -7.69 -10.54
C ASP A 568 21.99 -9.09 -9.98
N TYR A 569 21.20 -9.50 -8.99
CA TYR A 569 21.29 -10.84 -8.43
C TYR A 569 21.20 -11.94 -9.50
N SER A 570 20.37 -11.76 -10.51
CA SER A 570 20.21 -12.73 -11.61
C SER A 570 21.45 -12.86 -12.51
N GLU A 571 22.47 -12.03 -12.32
CA GLU A 571 23.74 -12.04 -13.06
C GLU A 571 24.89 -12.69 -12.28
N ILE A 572 24.63 -13.08 -11.02
CA ILE A 572 25.60 -13.76 -10.15
C ILE A 572 25.71 -15.27 -10.51
#